data_0f9d5c5e9fd68760938d32c629466567
#
_entry.id   0f9d5c5e9fd68760938d32c629466567
#
_cell.length_a   1.000
_cell.length_b   1.000
_cell.length_c   1.000
_cell.angle_alpha   90.00
_cell.angle_beta   90.00
_cell.angle_gamma   90.00
#
_symmetry.space_group_name_H-M   'P 1'
#
loop_
_entity.id
_entity.type
_entity.pdbx_description
1 polymer ?
#
loop_
_entity_poly.entity_id
_entity_poly.type
_entity_poly.pdbx_seq_one_letter_code
_entity_poly.pdbx_strand_id
1 'polypeptide(L)'
;RDRSVSRGLGDVYKRQLNNSAKNSLFSLDERVSMIKEMTDSMPNVTVTSFNGLLVDYMREIDATIIVRGLRAVTDFEYELQIAQTNHVENPEVETIFLTTSLQYSYLSSTIVKEFASYGGDLSKFVPARFIDRIYDKYQIKK
;
A
#
# COMPACT_ATOMS: atom_id res chain seq x y z
N ARG A 1 -23.00 -23.51 11.27
CA ARG A 1 -21.83 -22.62 11.14
C ARG A 1 -22.29 -21.39 10.37
N ASP A 2 -22.68 -20.36 11.13
CA ASP A 2 -23.20 -19.11 10.58
C ASP A 2 -22.13 -18.45 9.70
N ARG A 3 -22.37 -18.45 8.39
CA ARG A 3 -21.75 -17.51 7.50
C ARG A 3 -22.45 -16.17 7.72
N SER A 4 -21.87 -15.31 8.55
CA SER A 4 -22.28 -13.91 8.61
C SER A 4 -21.95 -13.30 7.25
N VAL A 5 -22.97 -13.16 6.41
CA VAL A 5 -22.88 -12.38 5.19
C VAL A 5 -22.67 -10.93 5.61
N SER A 6 -21.48 -10.40 5.43
CA SER A 6 -21.22 -8.97 5.58
C SER A 6 -22.15 -8.20 4.65
N ARG A 7 -23.19 -7.62 5.22
CA ARG A 7 -24.09 -6.70 4.52
C ARG A 7 -23.57 -5.29 4.75
N GLY A 8 -22.78 -4.82 3.84
CA GLY A 8 -22.22 -3.48 3.92
C GLY A 8 -20.84 -3.45 3.29
N LEU A 9 -20.21 -2.32 3.27
CA LEU A 9 -18.83 -2.13 2.83
C LEU A 9 -17.96 -3.15 3.58
N GLY A 10 -17.45 -4.15 2.87
CA GLY A 10 -16.65 -5.23 3.45
C GLY A 10 -15.42 -4.68 4.17
N ASP A 11 -14.91 -5.44 5.11
CA ASP A 11 -13.68 -5.10 5.80
C ASP A 11 -12.53 -4.96 4.80
N VAL A 12 -11.78 -3.87 4.90
CA VAL A 12 -10.62 -3.61 4.05
C VAL A 12 -9.35 -3.83 4.86
N TYR A 13 -8.57 -4.81 4.46
CA TYR A 13 -7.26 -5.08 5.05
C TYR A 13 -6.19 -4.38 4.22
N LYS A 14 -5.59 -3.33 4.76
CA LYS A 14 -4.43 -2.70 4.14
C LYS A 14 -3.16 -3.32 4.69
N ARG A 15 -2.38 -3.92 3.79
CA ARG A 15 -1.21 -4.67 4.19
C ARG A 15 0.06 -4.18 3.52
N GLN A 16 1.15 -4.15 4.31
CA GLN A 16 2.49 -3.85 3.83
C GLN A 16 3.31 -5.15 3.74
N LEU A 17 3.70 -5.52 2.52
CA LEU A 17 4.69 -6.56 2.27
C LEU A 17 6.07 -6.06 2.69
N ASN A 18 6.78 -6.85 3.48
CA ASN A 18 8.20 -6.61 3.68
C ASN A 18 8.97 -7.14 2.46
N ASN A 19 9.08 -6.30 1.41
CA ASN A 19 9.92 -6.63 0.27
C ASN A 19 11.36 -6.24 0.62
N SER A 20 12.16 -7.23 0.99
CA SER A 20 13.58 -7.08 1.34
C SER A 20 14.45 -6.48 0.21
N ALA A 21 13.96 -6.50 -1.03
CA ALA A 21 14.67 -5.95 -2.19
C ALA A 21 14.49 -4.43 -2.37
N LYS A 22 13.57 -3.79 -1.64
CA LYS A 22 13.36 -2.33 -1.72
C LYS A 22 13.96 -1.63 -0.51
N ASN A 23 14.94 -0.75 -0.73
CA ASN A 23 15.42 0.20 0.29
C ASN A 23 14.29 1.19 0.65
N SER A 24 13.49 0.82 1.63
CA SER A 24 12.44 1.67 2.17
C SER A 24 13.03 2.73 3.09
N LEU A 25 12.57 3.98 2.98
CA LEU A 25 12.99 5.09 3.87
C LEU A 25 12.55 4.85 5.31
N PHE A 26 11.40 4.26 5.49
CA PHE A 26 10.80 3.94 6.78
C PHE A 26 10.83 2.45 7.06
N SER A 27 11.03 2.07 8.32
CA SER A 27 10.89 0.69 8.77
C SER A 27 9.47 0.16 8.55
N LEU A 28 9.29 -1.15 8.71
CA LEU A 28 7.97 -1.76 8.59
C LEU A 28 6.99 -1.20 9.62
N ASP A 29 7.43 -1.08 10.88
CA ASP A 29 6.61 -0.57 11.98
C ASP A 29 6.22 0.89 11.79
N GLU A 30 7.18 1.73 11.34
CA GLU A 30 6.90 3.12 10.99
C GLU A 30 5.84 3.22 9.88
N ARG A 31 5.95 2.40 8.82
CA ARG A 31 4.98 2.38 7.73
C ARG A 31 3.58 1.94 8.19
N VAL A 32 3.52 0.91 9.02
CA VAL A 32 2.25 0.44 9.61
C VAL A 32 1.63 1.54 10.47
N SER A 33 2.42 2.19 11.33
CA SER A 33 1.96 3.31 12.16
C SER A 33 1.42 4.47 11.32
N MET A 34 2.17 4.88 10.29
CA MET A 34 1.75 5.98 9.41
C MET A 34 0.45 5.67 8.66
N ILE A 35 0.26 4.42 8.21
CA ILE A 35 -0.98 4.02 7.55
C ILE A 35 -2.14 3.98 8.55
N LYS A 36 -1.94 3.49 9.77
CA LYS A 36 -2.95 3.55 10.84
C LYS A 36 -3.39 4.98 11.12
N GLU A 37 -2.44 5.91 11.20
CA GLU A 37 -2.75 7.34 11.38
C GLU A 37 -3.57 7.94 10.20
N MET A 38 -3.40 7.40 8.98
CA MET A 38 -4.16 7.84 7.81
C MET A 38 -5.57 7.26 7.76
N THR A 39 -5.79 6.13 8.40
CA THR A 39 -7.03 5.36 8.32
C THR A 39 -7.79 5.30 9.63
N ASP A 40 -7.39 6.09 10.64
CA ASP A 40 -8.00 6.11 11.98
C ASP A 40 -9.49 6.46 11.98
N SER A 41 -9.92 7.28 11.01
CA SER A 41 -11.33 7.63 10.79
C SER A 41 -12.13 6.57 10.00
N MET A 42 -11.50 5.48 9.57
CA MET A 42 -12.11 4.43 8.75
C MET A 42 -12.27 3.15 9.60
N PRO A 43 -13.43 2.97 10.28
CA PRO A 43 -13.60 1.89 11.25
C PRO A 43 -13.57 0.48 10.64
N ASN A 44 -13.79 0.39 9.33
CA ASN A 44 -13.75 -0.86 8.56
C ASN A 44 -12.37 -1.16 7.95
N VAL A 45 -11.33 -0.41 8.31
CA VAL A 45 -9.97 -0.61 7.79
C VAL A 45 -9.05 -1.16 8.86
N THR A 46 -8.52 -2.34 8.64
CA THR A 46 -7.49 -2.96 9.50
C THR A 46 -6.14 -2.89 8.82
N VAL A 47 -5.13 -2.37 9.54
CA VAL A 47 -3.76 -2.25 9.04
C VAL A 47 -2.86 -3.23 9.77
N THR A 48 -2.25 -4.14 9.02
CA THR A 48 -1.33 -5.16 9.54
C THR A 48 -0.10 -5.30 8.64
N SER A 49 0.87 -6.09 9.07
CA SER A 49 2.00 -6.54 8.25
C SER A 49 2.05 -8.06 8.20
N PHE A 50 2.65 -8.61 7.16
CA PHE A 50 2.90 -10.04 7.08
C PHE A 50 4.22 -10.36 6.36
N ASN A 51 4.65 -11.61 6.53
CA ASN A 51 5.78 -12.17 5.83
C ASN A 51 5.30 -13.43 5.08
N GLY A 52 5.64 -13.56 3.80
CA GLY A 52 5.27 -14.72 3.00
C GLY A 52 4.44 -14.37 1.77
N LEU A 53 3.79 -15.36 1.20
CA LEU A 53 2.95 -15.17 0.00
C LEU A 53 1.62 -14.49 0.36
N LEU A 54 1.21 -13.56 -0.49
CA LEU A 54 -0.05 -12.84 -0.29
C LEU A 54 -1.25 -13.79 -0.26
N VAL A 55 -1.25 -14.80 -1.13
CA VAL A 55 -2.33 -15.79 -1.22
C VAL A 55 -2.50 -16.64 0.04
N ASP A 56 -1.41 -16.95 0.76
CA ASP A 56 -1.48 -17.69 2.03
C ASP A 56 -2.16 -16.83 3.09
N TYR A 57 -1.81 -15.57 3.12
CA TYR A 57 -2.50 -14.64 4.00
C TYR A 57 -3.98 -14.46 3.64
N MET A 58 -4.31 -14.38 2.37
CA MET A 58 -5.70 -14.30 1.94
C MET A 58 -6.53 -15.50 2.47
N ARG A 59 -5.92 -16.69 2.49
CA ARG A 59 -6.54 -17.87 3.09
C ARG A 59 -6.72 -17.73 4.61
N GLU A 60 -5.71 -17.20 5.31
CA GLU A 60 -5.77 -17.00 6.77
C GLU A 60 -6.92 -16.08 7.19
N ILE A 61 -7.19 -15.03 6.41
CA ILE A 61 -8.23 -14.02 6.72
C ILE A 61 -9.55 -14.25 6.00
N ASP A 62 -9.69 -15.37 5.26
CA ASP A 62 -10.88 -15.72 4.46
C ASP A 62 -11.28 -14.60 3.47
N ALA A 63 -10.26 -13.97 2.85
CA ALA A 63 -10.46 -12.90 1.87
C ALA A 63 -10.18 -13.40 0.45
N THR A 64 -10.99 -12.95 -0.50
CA THR A 64 -10.93 -13.39 -1.90
C THR A 64 -10.66 -12.26 -2.89
N ILE A 65 -10.68 -11.01 -2.46
CA ILE A 65 -10.49 -9.84 -3.32
C ILE A 65 -9.20 -9.11 -2.95
N ILE A 66 -8.33 -8.91 -3.93
CA ILE A 66 -7.15 -8.03 -3.85
C ILE A 66 -7.45 -6.76 -4.65
N VAL A 67 -7.23 -5.59 -4.06
CA VAL A 67 -7.32 -4.31 -4.76
C VAL A 67 -5.93 -3.75 -4.97
N ARG A 68 -5.60 -3.42 -6.21
CA ARG A 68 -4.30 -2.84 -6.62
C ARG A 68 -4.49 -1.51 -7.33
N GLY A 69 -3.62 -0.55 -7.03
CA GLY A 69 -3.58 0.73 -7.72
C GLY A 69 -2.64 0.70 -8.93
N LEU A 70 -3.09 1.23 -10.06
CA LEU A 70 -2.28 1.41 -11.26
C LEU A 70 -1.99 2.89 -11.50
N ARG A 71 -0.74 3.25 -11.77
CA ARG A 71 -0.32 4.63 -12.06
C ARG A 71 0.05 4.85 -13.52
N ALA A 72 0.72 3.88 -14.14
CA ALA A 72 1.20 3.98 -15.51
C ALA A 72 1.11 2.62 -16.22
N VAL A 73 1.24 2.64 -17.55
CA VAL A 73 1.21 1.42 -18.39
C VAL A 73 2.30 0.42 -17.98
N THR A 74 3.49 0.91 -17.63
CA THR A 74 4.62 0.07 -17.20
C THR A 74 4.36 -0.66 -15.87
N ASP A 75 3.50 -0.13 -15.00
CA ASP A 75 3.10 -0.82 -13.77
C ASP A 75 2.13 -1.97 -14.07
N PHE A 76 1.32 -1.85 -15.12
CA PHE A 76 0.24 -2.79 -15.42
C PHE A 76 0.73 -4.19 -15.75
N GLU A 77 1.74 -4.33 -16.59
CA GLU A 77 2.26 -5.64 -16.98
C GLU A 77 2.76 -6.44 -15.76
N TYR A 78 3.51 -5.79 -14.90
CA TYR A 78 4.02 -6.41 -13.67
C TYR A 78 2.89 -6.77 -12.69
N GLU A 79 1.95 -5.86 -12.48
CA GLU A 79 0.80 -6.09 -11.61
C GLU A 79 -0.12 -7.20 -12.16
N LEU A 80 -0.29 -7.28 -13.48
CA LEU A 80 -1.04 -8.34 -14.13
C LEU A 80 -0.38 -9.71 -13.94
N GLN A 81 0.95 -9.80 -14.10
CA GLN A 81 1.69 -11.04 -13.83
C GLN A 81 1.50 -11.50 -12.38
N ILE A 82 1.58 -10.59 -11.42
CA ILE A 82 1.34 -10.92 -10.01
C ILE A 82 -0.10 -11.39 -9.80
N ALA A 83 -1.09 -10.72 -10.37
CA ALA A 83 -2.49 -11.10 -10.25
C ALA A 83 -2.75 -12.51 -10.80
N GLN A 84 -2.20 -12.80 -11.98
CA GLN A 84 -2.31 -14.13 -12.60
C GLN A 84 -1.62 -15.20 -11.75
N THR A 85 -0.43 -14.92 -11.23
CA THR A 85 0.29 -15.84 -10.35
C THR A 85 -0.51 -16.12 -9.07
N ASN A 86 -1.08 -15.09 -8.45
CA ASN A 86 -1.93 -15.25 -7.27
C ASN A 86 -3.16 -16.10 -7.56
N HIS A 87 -3.81 -15.90 -8.71
CA HIS A 87 -4.98 -16.69 -9.12
C HIS A 87 -4.63 -18.15 -9.40
N VAL A 88 -3.45 -18.43 -9.99
CA VAL A 88 -2.96 -19.82 -10.19
C VAL A 88 -2.73 -20.51 -8.85
N GLU A 89 -2.14 -19.82 -7.88
CA GLU A 89 -1.87 -20.37 -6.55
C GLU A 89 -3.12 -20.51 -5.67
N ASN A 90 -4.09 -19.60 -5.87
CA ASN A 90 -5.39 -19.63 -5.20
C ASN A 90 -6.51 -19.16 -6.14
N PRO A 91 -7.22 -20.07 -6.82
CA PRO A 91 -8.26 -19.72 -7.78
C PRO A 91 -9.47 -18.97 -7.19
N GLU A 92 -9.63 -18.93 -5.87
CA GLU A 92 -10.67 -18.15 -5.21
C GLU A 92 -10.31 -16.65 -5.08
N VAL A 93 -9.05 -16.30 -5.35
CA VAL A 93 -8.56 -14.94 -5.23
C VAL A 93 -8.64 -14.22 -6.56
N GLU A 94 -9.35 -13.10 -6.57
CA GLU A 94 -9.48 -12.18 -7.69
C GLU A 94 -8.78 -10.86 -7.42
N THR A 95 -8.21 -10.25 -8.45
CA THR A 95 -7.54 -8.95 -8.33
C THR A 95 -8.28 -7.87 -9.12
N ILE A 96 -8.65 -6.80 -8.44
CA ILE A 96 -9.28 -5.61 -9.03
C ILE A 96 -8.24 -4.50 -9.16
N PHE A 97 -8.13 -3.93 -10.35
CA PHE A 97 -7.24 -2.80 -10.61
C PHE A 97 -8.00 -1.49 -10.62
N LEU A 98 -7.52 -0.53 -9.84
CA LEU A 98 -8.04 0.84 -9.84
C LEU A 98 -6.97 1.80 -10.36
N THR A 99 -7.35 2.65 -11.30
CA THR A 99 -6.44 3.71 -11.79
C THR A 99 -6.37 4.85 -10.79
N THR A 100 -5.19 5.42 -10.62
CA THR A 100 -5.02 6.63 -9.81
C THR A 100 -5.55 7.87 -10.54
N SER A 101 -5.85 8.93 -9.78
CA SER A 101 -6.17 10.23 -10.37
C SER A 101 -4.96 10.81 -11.11
N LEU A 102 -5.21 11.59 -12.16
CA LEU A 102 -4.16 12.16 -13.02
C LEU A 102 -3.12 12.97 -12.24
N GLN A 103 -3.55 13.67 -11.19
CA GLN A 103 -2.65 14.47 -10.34
C GLN A 103 -1.60 13.66 -9.59
N TYR A 104 -1.79 12.34 -9.43
CA TYR A 104 -0.85 11.46 -8.76
C TYR A 104 -0.23 10.40 -9.67
N SER A 105 -0.57 10.40 -10.97
CA SER A 105 -0.13 9.37 -11.91
C SER A 105 1.40 9.29 -12.07
N TYR A 106 2.07 10.44 -11.95
CA TYR A 106 3.54 10.56 -12.03
C TYR A 106 4.24 10.30 -10.70
N LEU A 107 3.51 10.25 -9.58
CA LEU A 107 4.09 10.21 -8.25
C LEU A 107 4.62 8.82 -7.90
N SER A 108 5.86 8.77 -7.44
CA SER A 108 6.47 7.55 -6.92
C SER A 108 7.26 7.83 -5.64
N SER A 109 7.49 6.78 -4.86
CA SER A 109 8.35 6.91 -3.67
C SER A 109 9.79 7.32 -4.01
N THR A 110 10.27 6.96 -5.21
CA THR A 110 11.60 7.34 -5.70
C THR A 110 11.68 8.85 -5.90
N ILE A 111 10.71 9.43 -6.60
CA ILE A 111 10.63 10.88 -6.83
C ILE A 111 10.53 11.63 -5.49
N VAL A 112 9.65 11.19 -4.58
CA VAL A 112 9.50 11.84 -3.27
C VAL A 112 10.81 11.79 -2.48
N LYS A 113 11.50 10.64 -2.47
CA LYS A 113 12.79 10.48 -1.79
C LYS A 113 13.87 11.38 -2.38
N GLU A 114 13.92 11.50 -3.70
CA GLU A 114 14.88 12.37 -4.39
C GLU A 114 14.62 13.84 -4.03
N PHE A 115 13.40 14.31 -4.15
CA PHE A 115 13.03 15.68 -3.76
C PHE A 115 13.35 15.96 -2.29
N ALA A 116 13.03 15.01 -1.41
CA ALA A 116 13.33 15.14 0.02
C ALA A 116 14.81 15.25 0.29
N SER A 117 15.65 14.45 -0.37
CA SER A 117 17.12 14.45 -0.15
C SER A 117 17.78 15.78 -0.48
N TYR A 118 17.17 16.58 -1.36
CA TYR A 118 17.64 17.94 -1.70
C TYR A 118 16.87 19.05 -0.96
N GLY A 119 16.03 18.70 0.01
CA GLY A 119 15.22 19.68 0.75
C GLY A 119 14.12 20.33 -0.09
N GLY A 120 13.68 19.69 -1.18
CA GLY A 120 12.59 20.15 -2.04
C GLY A 120 11.24 20.17 -1.30
N ASP A 121 10.31 21.03 -1.74
CA ASP A 121 8.98 21.13 -1.14
C ASP A 121 8.15 19.87 -1.42
N LEU A 122 7.72 19.20 -0.36
CA LEU A 122 6.93 17.96 -0.41
C LEU A 122 5.42 18.20 -0.25
N SER A 123 4.98 19.43 -0.06
CA SER A 123 3.57 19.75 0.29
C SER A 123 2.56 19.30 -0.76
N LYS A 124 2.99 19.19 -2.03
CA LYS A 124 2.14 18.72 -3.15
C LYS A 124 2.12 17.20 -3.32
N PHE A 125 2.99 16.49 -2.63
CA PHE A 125 3.22 15.06 -2.86
C PHE A 125 2.85 14.19 -1.66
N VAL A 126 2.91 14.76 -0.47
CA VAL A 126 2.80 14.03 0.79
C VAL A 126 1.86 14.77 1.74
N PRO A 127 1.00 14.05 2.49
CA PRO A 127 0.19 14.68 3.54
C PRO A 127 1.08 15.43 4.55
N ALA A 128 0.69 16.64 4.92
CA ALA A 128 1.48 17.56 5.74
C ALA A 128 2.04 16.90 7.02
N ARG A 129 1.23 16.06 7.68
CA ARG A 129 1.61 15.34 8.91
C ARG A 129 2.84 14.42 8.80
N PHE A 130 3.27 14.07 7.58
CA PHE A 130 4.41 13.16 7.36
C PHE A 130 5.64 13.86 6.78
N ILE A 131 5.54 15.12 6.38
CA ILE A 131 6.62 15.85 5.72
C ILE A 131 7.85 15.94 6.61
N ASP A 132 7.68 16.36 7.86
CA ASP A 132 8.78 16.51 8.82
C ASP A 132 9.48 15.16 9.08
N ARG A 133 8.70 14.08 9.23
CA ARG A 133 9.26 12.72 9.40
C ARG A 133 10.13 12.29 8.21
N ILE A 134 9.79 12.75 6.99
CA ILE A 134 10.61 12.46 5.79
C ILE A 134 11.89 13.27 5.83
N TYR A 135 11.83 14.57 6.15
CA TYR A 135 13.03 15.42 6.26
C TYR A 135 13.97 14.95 7.37
N ASP A 136 13.45 14.51 8.51
CA ASP A 136 14.25 13.96 9.61
C ASP A 136 15.11 12.78 9.17
N LYS A 137 14.60 11.90 8.29
CA LYS A 137 15.37 10.77 7.72
C LYS A 137 16.57 11.22 6.89
N TYR A 138 16.52 12.42 6.33
CA TYR A 138 17.61 13.03 5.57
C TYR A 138 18.42 14.07 6.36
N GLN A 139 18.10 14.25 7.65
CA GLN A 139 18.73 15.24 8.54
C GLN A 139 18.60 16.68 8.01
N ILE A 140 17.54 16.97 7.28
CA ILE A 140 17.24 18.29 6.73
C ILE A 140 16.43 19.07 7.76
N LYS A 141 17.04 20.17 8.26
CA LYS A 141 16.35 21.14 9.12
C LYS A 141 15.68 22.18 8.21
N LYS A 142 14.38 22.29 8.26
CA LYS A 142 13.60 23.39 7.66
C LYS A 142 12.97 24.25 8.73
#